data_158d0f3733a2983e729dc93d7c592ccc
#
_entry.id   158d0f3733a2983e729dc93d7c592ccc
#
_cell.length_a   1.000
_cell.length_b   1.000
_cell.length_c   1.000
_cell.angle_alpha   90.00
_cell.angle_beta   90.00
_cell.angle_gamma   90.00
#
_symmetry.space_group_name_H-M   'P 1'
#
loop_
_entity.id
_entity.type
_entity.pdbx_description
1 polymer ?
#
loop_
_entity_poly.entity_id
_entity_poly.type
_entity_poly.pdbx_seq_one_letter_code
_entity_poly.pdbx_strand_id
1 'polypeptide(L)'
;MEKINKNRNREEYMFANINLLGKCNANCYFCLGKDIPNLLNIHNQLHVHFSEWKNFEKFLKDCESRGIKRLYLTGQNTDALLYEYFDELIDYIQDRGFELGIRTNGYLIEKHLSGIRKLKGGVGLSIHSLDSETNNKIMGRPDILDWERLIPAIKSDTNHIRVAVVINRYNKDQIIDIIKYLSKFDEIDYIQARRISTDTREDTLLEDVEIYENLYREVEKKFSVYDTFYNAQRIRMFGKEVCWWRTVETTANSINYFTDGTISGNYFIVEGYLNNYKRSE
;
A
#
# COMPACT_ATOMS: atom_id res chain seq x y z
N MET A 1 19.42 21.97 -16.39
CA MET A 1 19.30 21.78 -14.93
C MET A 1 18.11 22.63 -14.47
N GLU A 2 16.91 22.08 -14.54
CA GLU A 2 15.72 22.72 -13.99
C GLU A 2 15.78 22.68 -12.47
N LYS A 3 15.68 23.83 -11.84
CA LYS A 3 15.55 23.97 -10.39
C LYS A 3 14.23 23.33 -9.99
N ILE A 4 14.29 22.12 -9.43
CA ILE A 4 13.14 21.44 -8.82
C ILE A 4 12.61 22.34 -7.70
N ASN A 5 11.40 22.79 -7.90
CA ASN A 5 10.67 23.73 -7.05
C ASN A 5 10.51 23.13 -5.64
N LYS A 6 11.26 23.63 -4.65
CA LYS A 6 11.31 23.15 -3.26
C LYS A 6 10.03 23.41 -2.44
N ASN A 7 9.03 24.04 -3.02
CA ASN A 7 7.76 24.41 -2.37
C ASN A 7 6.55 23.73 -3.02
N ARG A 8 6.54 22.41 -3.12
CA ARG A 8 5.26 21.71 -3.30
C ARG A 8 4.58 21.68 -1.93
N ASN A 9 3.56 22.51 -1.78
CA ASN A 9 2.74 22.59 -0.58
C ASN A 9 2.17 21.21 -0.22
N ARG A 10 2.14 20.87 1.07
CA ARG A 10 1.53 19.62 1.62
C ARG A 10 0.08 19.42 1.12
N GLU A 11 -0.62 20.48 0.74
CA GLU A 11 -2.00 20.46 0.22
C GLU A 11 -2.12 19.87 -1.19
N GLU A 12 -1.06 19.87 -2.01
CA GLU A 12 -1.08 19.35 -3.40
C GLU A 12 -1.11 17.82 -3.51
N TYR A 13 -0.92 17.08 -2.41
CA TYR A 13 -0.88 15.62 -2.41
C TYR A 13 -1.99 15.00 -1.57
N MET A 14 -3.22 15.48 -1.77
CA MET A 14 -4.38 14.82 -1.17
C MET A 14 -4.76 13.58 -1.97
N PHE A 15 -4.90 12.47 -1.29
CA PHE A 15 -5.44 11.24 -1.82
C PHE A 15 -6.41 10.62 -0.81
N ALA A 16 -7.20 9.66 -1.25
CA ALA A 16 -8.07 8.93 -0.34
C ALA A 16 -7.87 7.41 -0.47
N ASN A 17 -8.22 6.70 0.58
CA ASN A 17 -8.19 5.24 0.60
C ASN A 17 -9.60 4.69 0.77
N ILE A 18 -9.89 3.64 0.02
CA ILE A 18 -11.02 2.75 0.24
C ILE A 18 -10.44 1.51 0.91
N ASN A 19 -10.66 1.39 2.21
CA ASN A 19 -10.13 0.30 3.03
C ASN A 19 -11.17 -0.82 3.12
N LEU A 20 -10.92 -1.90 2.42
CA LEU A 20 -11.71 -3.12 2.55
C LEU A 20 -11.54 -3.74 3.93
N LEU A 21 -12.61 -4.22 4.50
CA LEU A 21 -12.64 -5.00 5.73
C LEU A 21 -12.88 -6.46 5.41
N GLY A 22 -12.11 -7.35 6.04
CA GLY A 22 -12.24 -8.79 5.84
C GLY A 22 -10.96 -9.56 6.14
N LYS A 23 -10.98 -10.86 5.83
CA LYS A 23 -9.85 -11.75 6.03
C LYS A 23 -8.98 -11.80 4.78
N CYS A 24 -7.66 -11.66 4.96
CA CYS A 24 -6.68 -11.75 3.89
C CYS A 24 -6.39 -13.21 3.49
N ASN A 25 -5.94 -13.39 2.24
CA ASN A 25 -5.35 -14.63 1.74
C ASN A 25 -3.85 -14.80 2.10
N ALA A 26 -3.27 -13.80 2.80
CA ALA A 26 -1.95 -13.84 3.42
C ALA A 26 -2.05 -13.54 4.92
N ASN A 27 -0.98 -13.82 5.66
CA ASN A 27 -0.94 -13.67 7.12
C ASN A 27 0.30 -12.89 7.57
N CYS A 28 0.57 -11.74 6.92
CA CYS A 28 1.74 -10.91 7.24
C CYS A 28 1.77 -10.54 8.72
N TYR A 29 2.86 -10.87 9.43
CA TYR A 29 2.93 -10.67 10.88
C TYR A 29 2.92 -9.19 11.29
N PHE A 30 3.38 -8.31 10.41
CA PHE A 30 3.43 -6.85 10.60
C PHE A 30 2.20 -6.11 10.05
N CYS A 31 1.19 -6.84 9.54
CA CYS A 31 0.00 -6.17 8.97
C CYS A 31 -0.70 -5.32 10.03
N LEU A 32 -1.06 -4.10 9.68
CA LEU A 32 -1.80 -3.18 10.57
C LEU A 32 -3.10 -3.81 11.07
N GLY A 33 -3.80 -4.56 10.22
CA GLY A 33 -5.02 -5.25 10.62
C GLY A 33 -4.84 -6.37 11.65
N LYS A 34 -3.60 -6.75 11.97
CA LYS A 34 -3.31 -7.72 13.04
C LYS A 34 -3.52 -7.14 14.44
N ASP A 35 -3.65 -5.85 14.59
CA ASP A 35 -3.95 -5.22 15.86
C ASP A 35 -5.39 -5.52 16.29
N ILE A 36 -6.33 -5.66 15.34
CA ILE A 36 -7.75 -5.93 15.60
C ILE A 36 -8.38 -6.95 14.60
N PRO A 37 -7.77 -8.12 14.37
CA PRO A 37 -8.16 -9.00 13.26
C PRO A 37 -9.57 -9.58 13.41
N ASN A 38 -10.00 -9.89 14.63
CA ASN A 38 -11.33 -10.44 14.87
C ASN A 38 -12.44 -9.44 14.55
N LEU A 39 -12.25 -8.18 14.92
CA LEU A 39 -13.20 -7.10 14.62
C LEU A 39 -13.32 -6.88 13.11
N LEU A 40 -12.20 -6.87 12.39
CA LEU A 40 -12.20 -6.71 10.93
C LEU A 40 -12.87 -7.86 10.20
N ASN A 41 -12.73 -9.08 10.72
CA ASN A 41 -13.36 -10.28 10.13
C ASN A 41 -14.88 -10.30 10.35
N ILE A 42 -15.38 -9.79 11.49
CA ILE A 42 -16.82 -9.66 11.76
C ILE A 42 -17.46 -8.67 10.77
N HIS A 43 -16.77 -7.59 10.44
CA HIS A 43 -17.23 -6.57 9.51
C HIS A 43 -16.79 -6.81 8.04
N ASN A 44 -16.64 -8.07 7.65
CA ASN A 44 -16.27 -8.47 6.29
C ASN A 44 -17.29 -7.96 5.26
N GLN A 45 -16.82 -7.16 4.30
CA GLN A 45 -17.62 -6.57 3.22
C GLN A 45 -17.15 -7.01 1.82
N LEU A 46 -16.29 -8.05 1.73
CA LEU A 46 -15.70 -8.49 0.46
C LEU A 46 -16.73 -9.02 -0.55
N HIS A 47 -17.89 -9.48 -0.07
CA HIS A 47 -18.99 -10.03 -0.87
C HIS A 47 -20.20 -9.08 -0.97
N VAL A 48 -20.09 -7.88 -0.42
CA VAL A 48 -21.15 -6.85 -0.48
C VAL A 48 -20.86 -5.91 -1.62
N HIS A 49 -21.85 -5.70 -2.51
CA HIS A 49 -21.68 -4.79 -3.63
C HIS A 49 -21.48 -3.35 -3.13
N PHE A 50 -20.58 -2.60 -3.78
CA PHE A 50 -20.21 -1.25 -3.34
C PHE A 50 -21.36 -0.25 -3.30
N SER A 51 -22.44 -0.47 -4.06
CA SER A 51 -23.66 0.36 -3.98
C SER A 51 -24.40 0.23 -2.65
N GLU A 52 -24.13 -0.85 -1.91
CA GLU A 52 -24.72 -1.08 -0.60
C GLU A 52 -23.81 -0.61 0.55
N TRP A 53 -22.58 -0.18 0.24
CA TRP A 53 -21.65 0.31 1.27
C TRP A 53 -22.18 1.62 1.88
N LYS A 54 -22.38 1.61 3.17
CA LYS A 54 -22.86 2.76 3.91
C LYS A 54 -21.93 3.97 3.73
N ASN A 55 -22.51 5.15 3.48
CA ASN A 55 -21.79 6.41 3.28
C ASN A 55 -20.79 6.45 2.10
N PHE A 56 -20.75 5.47 1.22
CA PHE A 56 -19.77 5.42 0.12
C PHE A 56 -19.95 6.59 -0.84
N GLU A 57 -21.19 6.86 -1.25
CA GLU A 57 -21.52 8.01 -2.12
C GLU A 57 -21.18 9.35 -1.46
N LYS A 58 -21.42 9.49 -0.14
CA LYS A 58 -21.01 10.68 0.61
C LYS A 58 -19.51 10.86 0.58
N PHE A 59 -18.75 9.78 0.82
CA PHE A 59 -17.29 9.79 0.75
C PHE A 59 -16.78 10.24 -0.62
N LEU A 60 -17.34 9.71 -1.73
CA LEU A 60 -16.93 10.10 -3.07
C LEU A 60 -17.22 11.58 -3.36
N LYS A 61 -18.40 12.07 -2.97
CA LYS A 61 -18.76 13.50 -3.08
C LYS A 61 -17.84 14.39 -2.24
N ASP A 62 -17.46 13.96 -1.05
CA ASP A 62 -16.50 14.67 -0.21
C ASP A 62 -15.11 14.75 -0.87
N CYS A 63 -14.67 13.67 -1.54
CA CYS A 63 -13.44 13.64 -2.32
C CYS A 63 -13.53 14.61 -3.52
N GLU A 64 -14.61 14.58 -4.27
CA GLU A 64 -14.86 15.49 -5.41
C GLU A 64 -14.80 16.96 -4.96
N SER A 65 -15.51 17.31 -3.88
CA SER A 65 -15.58 18.68 -3.36
C SER A 65 -14.22 19.22 -2.88
N ARG A 66 -13.32 18.35 -2.49
CA ARG A 66 -11.94 18.68 -2.06
C ARG A 66 -10.92 18.61 -3.20
N GLY A 67 -11.36 18.29 -4.42
CA GLY A 67 -10.47 18.15 -5.58
C GLY A 67 -9.55 16.94 -5.52
N ILE A 68 -9.86 15.93 -4.68
CA ILE A 68 -9.09 14.69 -4.60
C ILE A 68 -9.34 13.91 -5.89
N LYS A 69 -8.27 13.60 -6.63
CA LYS A 69 -8.32 12.82 -7.87
C LYS A 69 -7.89 11.37 -7.69
N ARG A 70 -7.05 11.08 -6.68
CA ARG A 70 -6.44 9.77 -6.49
C ARG A 70 -7.10 9.00 -5.37
N LEU A 71 -7.65 7.85 -5.70
CA LEU A 71 -8.18 6.87 -4.76
C LEU A 71 -7.34 5.59 -4.80
N TYR A 72 -7.16 4.96 -3.65
CA TYR A 72 -6.48 3.66 -3.54
C TYR A 72 -7.40 2.65 -2.87
N LEU A 73 -7.72 1.57 -3.59
CA LEU A 73 -8.34 0.40 -2.99
C LEU A 73 -7.26 -0.41 -2.25
N THR A 74 -7.46 -0.64 -0.99
CA THR A 74 -6.51 -1.32 -0.11
C THR A 74 -7.24 -2.10 0.96
N GLY A 75 -6.52 -2.89 1.74
CA GLY A 75 -7.07 -3.59 2.90
C GLY A 75 -6.09 -3.56 4.05
N GLN A 76 -6.63 -3.51 5.25
CA GLN A 76 -5.89 -3.78 6.47
C GLN A 76 -6.48 -5.07 7.04
N ASN A 77 -5.74 -6.18 7.04
CA ASN A 77 -6.16 -7.56 7.24
C ASN A 77 -6.93 -8.19 6.06
N THR A 78 -6.89 -7.58 4.88
CA THR A 78 -7.39 -8.16 3.62
C THR A 78 -6.57 -7.67 2.43
N ASP A 79 -6.93 -8.09 1.24
CA ASP A 79 -6.28 -7.69 -0.02
C ASP A 79 -7.31 -7.13 -1.00
N ALA A 80 -6.93 -6.13 -1.78
CA ALA A 80 -7.80 -5.46 -2.74
C ALA A 80 -8.40 -6.43 -3.77
N LEU A 81 -7.63 -7.42 -4.20
CA LEU A 81 -8.06 -8.40 -5.21
C LEU A 81 -8.96 -9.53 -4.65
N LEU A 82 -9.25 -9.51 -3.35
CA LEU A 82 -10.26 -10.40 -2.75
C LEU A 82 -11.68 -9.86 -2.92
N TYR A 83 -11.83 -8.58 -3.33
CA TYR A 83 -13.13 -7.98 -3.50
C TYR A 83 -13.86 -8.57 -4.70
N GLU A 84 -15.08 -9.08 -4.49
CA GLU A 84 -15.83 -9.81 -5.51
C GLU A 84 -16.21 -8.94 -6.71
N TYR A 85 -16.58 -7.68 -6.46
CA TYR A 85 -17.01 -6.71 -7.49
C TYR A 85 -15.86 -5.77 -7.90
N PHE A 86 -14.63 -6.27 -7.92
CA PHE A 86 -13.43 -5.47 -8.18
C PHE A 86 -13.47 -4.75 -9.53
N ASP A 87 -13.82 -5.46 -10.61
CA ASP A 87 -13.82 -4.90 -11.96
C ASP A 87 -14.94 -3.84 -12.13
N GLU A 88 -16.13 -4.07 -11.55
CA GLU A 88 -17.24 -3.13 -11.57
C GLU A 88 -16.90 -1.85 -10.77
N LEU A 89 -16.22 -2.01 -9.63
CA LEU A 89 -15.77 -0.87 -8.82
C LEU A 89 -14.76 0.00 -9.56
N ILE A 90 -13.83 -0.61 -10.33
CA ILE A 90 -12.88 0.14 -11.16
C ILE A 90 -13.62 1.03 -12.15
N ASP A 91 -14.51 0.43 -12.94
CA ASP A 91 -15.27 1.15 -13.96
C ASP A 91 -16.09 2.27 -13.31
N TYR A 92 -16.83 1.98 -12.23
CA TYR A 92 -17.61 2.96 -11.49
C TYR A 92 -16.82 4.17 -10.97
N ILE A 93 -15.68 3.93 -10.36
CA ILE A 93 -14.81 4.98 -9.79
C ILE A 93 -14.18 5.82 -10.90
N GLN A 94 -13.69 5.18 -11.96
CA GLN A 94 -12.99 5.87 -13.05
C GLN A 94 -13.94 6.65 -13.96
N ASP A 95 -15.19 6.21 -14.14
CA ASP A 95 -16.24 6.93 -14.86
C ASP A 95 -16.61 8.25 -14.15
N ARG A 96 -16.41 8.34 -12.84
CA ARG A 96 -16.56 9.58 -12.06
C ARG A 96 -15.34 10.51 -12.16
N GLY A 97 -14.33 10.14 -12.91
CA GLY A 97 -13.14 10.96 -13.14
C GLY A 97 -12.05 10.81 -12.07
N PHE A 98 -12.12 9.78 -11.22
CA PHE A 98 -11.02 9.46 -10.30
C PHE A 98 -9.97 8.57 -10.97
N GLU A 99 -8.73 8.67 -10.48
CA GLU A 99 -7.62 7.76 -10.77
C GLU A 99 -7.59 6.68 -9.69
N LEU A 100 -8.18 5.51 -9.96
CA LEU A 100 -8.13 4.40 -9.01
C LEU A 100 -6.83 3.64 -9.12
N GLY A 101 -6.14 3.48 -7.99
CA GLY A 101 -5.01 2.56 -7.80
C GLY A 101 -5.34 1.48 -6.79
N ILE A 102 -4.45 0.50 -6.66
CA ILE A 102 -4.58 -0.62 -5.71
C ILE A 102 -3.31 -0.85 -4.91
N ARG A 103 -3.46 -1.53 -3.76
CA ARG A 103 -2.36 -2.15 -3.02
C ARG A 103 -2.70 -3.61 -2.81
N THR A 104 -1.80 -4.51 -3.26
CA THR A 104 -2.06 -5.95 -3.26
C THR A 104 -0.80 -6.76 -2.94
N ASN A 105 -1.00 -7.93 -2.37
CA ASN A 105 0.04 -8.94 -2.19
C ASN A 105 0.33 -9.76 -3.47
N GLY A 106 -0.48 -9.58 -4.51
CA GLY A 106 -0.26 -10.14 -5.82
C GLY A 106 -0.83 -11.53 -6.10
N TYR A 107 -1.24 -12.29 -5.08
CA TYR A 107 -1.64 -13.70 -5.24
C TYR A 107 -2.87 -13.93 -6.13
N LEU A 108 -3.64 -12.88 -6.43
CA LEU A 108 -4.82 -12.94 -7.30
C LEU A 108 -4.69 -12.10 -8.57
N ILE A 109 -3.48 -11.66 -8.92
CA ILE A 109 -3.25 -10.84 -10.13
C ILE A 109 -3.79 -11.53 -11.39
N GLU A 110 -3.53 -12.81 -11.57
CA GLU A 110 -3.97 -13.54 -12.78
C GLU A 110 -5.48 -13.53 -12.95
N LYS A 111 -6.20 -13.68 -11.84
CA LYS A 111 -7.68 -13.64 -11.83
C LYS A 111 -8.22 -12.28 -12.28
N HIS A 112 -7.53 -11.20 -11.92
CA HIS A 112 -7.99 -9.82 -12.13
C HIS A 112 -7.12 -9.02 -13.12
N LEU A 113 -6.35 -9.71 -13.97
CA LEU A 113 -5.39 -9.06 -14.88
C LEU A 113 -6.04 -8.00 -15.77
N SER A 114 -7.21 -8.27 -16.31
CA SER A 114 -7.97 -7.33 -17.14
C SER A 114 -8.30 -6.04 -16.40
N GLY A 115 -8.84 -6.15 -15.17
CA GLY A 115 -9.17 -4.98 -14.33
C GLY A 115 -7.93 -4.20 -13.91
N ILE A 116 -6.85 -4.89 -13.53
CA ILE A 116 -5.60 -4.23 -13.13
C ILE A 116 -5.03 -3.38 -14.27
N ARG A 117 -5.10 -3.86 -15.50
CA ARG A 117 -4.63 -3.12 -16.69
C ARG A 117 -5.49 -1.89 -17.02
N LYS A 118 -6.76 -1.85 -16.62
CA LYS A 118 -7.63 -0.68 -16.76
C LYS A 118 -7.34 0.44 -15.76
N LEU A 119 -6.60 0.17 -14.68
CA LEU A 119 -6.34 1.16 -13.64
C LEU A 119 -5.62 2.39 -14.20
N LYS A 120 -6.10 3.59 -13.82
CA LYS A 120 -5.47 4.88 -14.14
C LYS A 120 -4.57 5.39 -13.01
N GLY A 121 -4.61 4.73 -11.85
CA GLY A 121 -3.75 5.03 -10.70
C GLY A 121 -2.63 4.03 -10.51
N GLY A 122 -2.02 4.04 -9.34
CA GLY A 122 -0.88 3.21 -9.02
C GLY A 122 -1.24 1.76 -8.67
N VAL A 123 -0.48 0.80 -9.20
CA VAL A 123 -0.48 -0.60 -8.76
C VAL A 123 0.65 -0.80 -7.77
N GLY A 124 0.31 -0.94 -6.50
CA GLY A 124 1.27 -1.16 -5.41
C GLY A 124 1.38 -2.64 -5.08
N LEU A 125 2.48 -3.26 -5.50
CA LEU A 125 2.79 -4.67 -5.19
C LEU A 125 3.54 -4.79 -3.87
N SER A 126 3.19 -5.78 -3.06
CA SER A 126 3.92 -6.15 -1.84
C SER A 126 4.83 -7.34 -2.13
N ILE A 127 6.14 -7.11 -2.23
CA ILE A 127 7.14 -8.15 -2.48
C ILE A 127 8.18 -8.06 -1.37
N HIS A 128 8.13 -8.98 -0.41
CA HIS A 128 8.97 -8.90 0.80
C HIS A 128 10.12 -9.89 0.82
N SER A 129 10.09 -10.90 -0.03
CA SER A 129 11.16 -11.88 -0.22
C SER A 129 11.07 -12.51 -1.61
N LEU A 130 12.19 -13.04 -2.09
CA LEU A 130 12.30 -13.89 -3.28
C LEU A 130 12.55 -15.36 -2.90
N ASP A 131 12.55 -15.64 -1.60
CA ASP A 131 12.80 -16.94 -1.01
C ASP A 131 11.54 -17.47 -0.32
N SER A 132 11.19 -18.73 -0.57
CA SER A 132 9.97 -19.40 -0.08
C SER A 132 9.90 -19.46 1.45
N GLU A 133 10.99 -19.84 2.11
CA GLU A 133 11.02 -19.96 3.57
C GLU A 133 10.86 -18.60 4.24
N THR A 134 11.60 -17.61 3.76
CA THR A 134 11.51 -16.22 4.23
C THR A 134 10.12 -15.65 3.98
N ASN A 135 9.55 -15.86 2.79
CA ASN A 135 8.21 -15.39 2.47
C ASN A 135 7.15 -16.01 3.39
N ASN A 136 7.29 -17.30 3.70
CA ASN A 136 6.41 -17.96 4.65
C ASN A 136 6.49 -17.36 6.06
N LYS A 137 7.69 -17.05 6.55
CA LYS A 137 7.88 -16.37 7.85
C LYS A 137 7.25 -14.97 7.87
N ILE A 138 7.33 -14.25 6.76
CA ILE A 138 6.83 -12.86 6.67
C ILE A 138 5.32 -12.83 6.42
N MET A 139 4.85 -13.56 5.40
CA MET A 139 3.49 -13.46 4.86
C MET A 139 2.60 -14.65 5.18
N GLY A 140 3.12 -15.69 5.85
CA GLY A 140 2.41 -16.95 6.05
C GLY A 140 2.11 -17.68 4.72
N ARG A 141 2.91 -17.45 3.69
CA ARG A 141 2.76 -18.02 2.34
C ARG A 141 4.13 -18.50 1.84
N PRO A 142 4.31 -19.80 1.58
CA PRO A 142 5.55 -20.32 0.99
C PRO A 142 5.65 -20.05 -0.52
N ASP A 143 4.53 -19.70 -1.17
CA ASP A 143 4.49 -19.52 -2.62
C ASP A 143 5.23 -18.25 -3.00
N ILE A 144 6.19 -18.37 -3.92
CA ILE A 144 6.79 -17.22 -4.60
C ILE A 144 6.14 -17.08 -5.97
N LEU A 145 5.63 -15.89 -6.25
CA LEU A 145 5.00 -15.60 -7.52
C LEU A 145 6.08 -15.41 -8.62
N ASP A 146 5.74 -15.77 -9.83
CA ASP A 146 6.56 -15.52 -11.02
C ASP A 146 6.50 -14.04 -11.42
N TRP A 147 7.31 -13.22 -10.74
CA TRP A 147 7.34 -11.78 -10.95
C TRP A 147 7.86 -11.39 -12.32
N GLU A 148 8.72 -12.22 -12.93
CA GLU A 148 9.23 -11.98 -14.29
C GLU A 148 8.09 -12.03 -15.33
N ARG A 149 7.09 -12.84 -15.10
CA ARG A 149 5.89 -12.91 -15.91
C ARG A 149 4.82 -11.92 -15.50
N LEU A 150 4.58 -11.75 -14.19
CA LEU A 150 3.45 -10.96 -13.68
C LEU A 150 3.69 -9.45 -13.82
N ILE A 151 4.88 -8.93 -13.53
CA ILE A 151 5.14 -7.49 -13.57
C ILE A 151 4.93 -6.92 -14.99
N PRO A 152 5.50 -7.49 -16.06
CA PRO A 152 5.17 -7.02 -17.41
C PRO A 152 3.70 -7.20 -17.78
N ALA A 153 3.06 -8.30 -17.33
CA ALA A 153 1.67 -8.57 -17.66
C ALA A 153 0.69 -7.54 -17.12
N ILE A 154 0.93 -6.95 -15.94
CA ILE A 154 0.05 -5.94 -15.34
C ILE A 154 0.30 -4.52 -15.83
N LYS A 155 1.43 -4.26 -16.50
CA LYS A 155 1.75 -2.92 -17.02
C LYS A 155 0.81 -2.53 -18.15
N SER A 156 0.37 -1.28 -18.11
CA SER A 156 -0.38 -0.62 -19.18
C SER A 156 0.10 0.83 -19.33
N ASP A 157 -0.37 1.50 -20.38
CA ASP A 157 -0.01 2.91 -20.63
C ASP A 157 -0.60 3.86 -19.58
N THR A 158 -1.60 3.41 -18.84
CA THR A 158 -2.36 4.26 -17.90
C THR A 158 -1.98 4.06 -16.44
N ASN A 159 -1.36 2.92 -16.08
CA ASN A 159 -1.03 2.62 -14.70
C ASN A 159 0.45 2.86 -14.37
N HIS A 160 0.71 3.02 -13.08
CA HIS A 160 2.06 3.12 -12.51
C HIS A 160 2.31 1.97 -11.55
N ILE A 161 3.45 1.28 -11.71
CA ILE A 161 3.79 0.15 -10.84
C ILE A 161 4.83 0.61 -9.81
N ARG A 162 4.49 0.44 -8.54
CA ARG A 162 5.47 0.51 -7.45
C ARG A 162 5.53 -0.81 -6.70
N VAL A 163 6.70 -1.15 -6.20
CA VAL A 163 6.87 -2.30 -5.32
C VAL A 163 7.18 -1.81 -3.91
N ALA A 164 6.45 -2.32 -2.93
CA ALA A 164 6.73 -2.08 -1.52
C ALA A 164 7.43 -3.30 -0.91
N VAL A 165 8.59 -3.07 -0.34
CA VAL A 165 9.37 -4.05 0.43
C VAL A 165 9.38 -3.58 1.88
N VAL A 166 8.69 -4.28 2.77
CA VAL A 166 8.75 -4.00 4.22
C VAL A 166 9.97 -4.68 4.78
N ILE A 167 10.91 -3.86 5.30
CA ILE A 167 12.16 -4.33 5.89
C ILE A 167 11.90 -4.86 7.29
N ASN A 168 12.40 -6.05 7.57
CA ASN A 168 12.13 -6.75 8.82
C ASN A 168 13.22 -7.77 9.17
N ARG A 169 13.12 -8.39 10.36
CA ARG A 169 14.09 -9.35 10.89
C ARG A 169 14.34 -10.57 10.00
N TYR A 170 13.37 -10.95 9.16
CA TYR A 170 13.48 -12.14 8.32
C TYR A 170 14.13 -11.86 6.95
N ASN A 171 14.01 -10.62 6.43
CA ASN A 171 14.54 -10.27 5.11
C ASN A 171 15.69 -9.28 5.12
N LYS A 172 16.16 -8.83 6.28
CA LYS A 172 17.19 -7.78 6.43
C LYS A 172 18.44 -8.02 5.57
N ASP A 173 18.87 -9.27 5.49
CA ASP A 173 20.10 -9.65 4.76
C ASP A 173 19.86 -9.81 3.24
N GLN A 174 18.58 -9.81 2.81
CA GLN A 174 18.16 -9.99 1.41
C GLN A 174 17.77 -8.67 0.73
N ILE A 175 17.59 -7.57 1.48
CA ILE A 175 16.98 -6.33 0.97
C ILE A 175 17.72 -5.77 -0.24
N ILE A 176 19.03 -5.75 -0.22
CA ILE A 176 19.84 -5.22 -1.34
C ILE A 176 19.67 -6.08 -2.59
N ASP A 177 19.62 -7.40 -2.45
CA ASP A 177 19.41 -8.32 -3.55
C ASP A 177 17.98 -8.24 -4.09
N ILE A 178 16.98 -8.07 -3.23
CA ILE A 178 15.60 -7.83 -3.63
C ILE A 178 15.49 -6.53 -4.45
N ILE A 179 16.08 -5.43 -3.97
CA ILE A 179 16.10 -4.15 -4.69
C ILE A 179 16.81 -4.30 -6.03
N LYS A 180 17.96 -4.98 -6.07
CA LYS A 180 18.71 -5.25 -7.29
C LYS A 180 17.90 -6.08 -8.29
N TYR A 181 17.21 -7.12 -7.82
CA TYR A 181 16.31 -7.93 -8.65
C TYR A 181 15.17 -7.10 -9.24
N LEU A 182 14.47 -6.35 -8.39
CA LEU A 182 13.35 -5.50 -8.80
C LEU A 182 13.78 -4.36 -9.74
N SER A 183 15.01 -3.90 -9.62
CA SER A 183 15.54 -2.83 -10.47
C SER A 183 15.73 -3.26 -11.95
N LYS A 184 15.68 -4.56 -12.26
CA LYS A 184 15.75 -5.07 -13.62
C LYS A 184 14.47 -4.83 -14.45
N PHE A 185 13.34 -4.58 -13.79
CA PHE A 185 12.05 -4.39 -14.46
C PHE A 185 11.85 -2.93 -14.83
N ASP A 186 11.85 -2.63 -16.12
CA ASP A 186 11.57 -1.27 -16.59
C ASP A 186 10.14 -0.81 -16.26
N GLU A 187 9.21 -1.75 -16.14
CA GLU A 187 7.81 -1.52 -15.79
C GLU A 187 7.61 -0.96 -14.38
N ILE A 188 8.57 -1.18 -13.48
CA ILE A 188 8.51 -0.64 -12.12
C ILE A 188 8.97 0.81 -12.13
N ASP A 189 8.10 1.73 -11.79
CA ASP A 189 8.41 3.16 -11.72
C ASP A 189 9.33 3.47 -10.53
N TYR A 190 9.05 2.88 -9.34
CA TYR A 190 9.93 3.01 -8.17
C TYR A 190 9.71 1.88 -7.15
N ILE A 191 10.71 1.69 -6.30
CA ILE A 191 10.67 0.74 -5.19
C ILE A 191 10.51 1.52 -3.88
N GLN A 192 9.67 1.05 -2.99
CA GLN A 192 9.45 1.63 -1.67
C GLN A 192 10.00 0.69 -0.59
N ALA A 193 11.18 1.01 -0.05
CA ALA A 193 11.76 0.34 1.10
C ALA A 193 11.10 0.90 2.37
N ARG A 194 10.27 0.11 3.04
CA ARG A 194 9.39 0.59 4.11
C ARG A 194 9.81 0.09 5.48
N ARG A 195 9.78 1.01 6.45
CA ARG A 195 9.78 0.66 7.86
C ARG A 195 8.43 0.08 8.26
N ILE A 196 8.44 -0.92 9.13
CA ILE A 196 7.22 -1.42 9.78
C ILE A 196 6.55 -0.28 10.55
N SER A 197 5.23 -0.25 10.51
CA SER A 197 4.40 0.68 11.26
C SER A 197 3.22 -0.05 11.88
N THR A 198 2.82 0.34 13.07
CA THR A 198 1.71 -0.25 13.82
C THR A 198 1.20 0.75 14.86
N ASP A 199 -0.04 0.56 15.32
CA ASP A 199 -0.66 1.38 16.38
C ASP A 199 -0.42 0.81 17.78
N THR A 200 -0.59 -0.51 17.92
CA THR A 200 -0.73 -1.15 19.25
C THR A 200 0.31 -2.24 19.52
N ARG A 201 1.15 -2.60 18.52
CA ARG A 201 2.16 -3.65 18.63
C ARG A 201 3.58 -3.09 18.51
N GLU A 202 3.77 -1.81 18.77
CA GLU A 202 5.04 -1.12 18.54
C GLU A 202 6.19 -1.81 19.29
N ASP A 203 5.99 -2.16 20.56
CA ASP A 203 7.01 -2.83 21.39
C ASP A 203 7.45 -4.18 20.81
N THR A 204 6.53 -4.96 20.19
CA THR A 204 6.84 -6.25 19.60
C THR A 204 7.56 -6.16 18.27
N LEU A 205 7.59 -4.97 17.67
CA LEU A 205 8.17 -4.69 16.35
C LEU A 205 9.39 -3.74 16.43
N LEU A 206 9.86 -3.36 17.63
CA LEU A 206 11.01 -2.48 17.83
C LEU A 206 12.28 -2.99 17.14
N GLU A 207 12.54 -4.30 17.21
CA GLU A 207 13.69 -4.90 16.52
C GLU A 207 13.64 -4.63 15.01
N ASP A 208 12.46 -4.75 14.40
CA ASP A 208 12.29 -4.51 12.95
C ASP A 208 12.48 -3.03 12.60
N VAL A 209 12.06 -2.12 13.48
CA VAL A 209 12.30 -0.67 13.34
C VAL A 209 13.80 -0.38 13.38
N GLU A 210 14.52 -0.94 14.33
CA GLU A 210 15.99 -0.77 14.48
C GLU A 210 16.73 -1.34 13.27
N ILE A 211 16.32 -2.50 12.76
CA ILE A 211 16.87 -3.11 11.55
C ILE A 211 16.75 -2.16 10.37
N TYR A 212 15.57 -1.55 10.17
CA TYR A 212 15.36 -0.58 9.10
C TYR A 212 16.30 0.62 9.23
N GLU A 213 16.39 1.22 10.42
CA GLU A 213 17.22 2.41 10.65
C GLU A 213 18.73 2.09 10.49
N ASN A 214 19.16 0.90 10.91
CA ASN A 214 20.53 0.45 10.73
C ASN A 214 20.86 0.25 9.25
N LEU A 215 20.00 -0.46 8.52
CA LEU A 215 20.17 -0.71 7.09
C LEU A 215 20.16 0.61 6.29
N TYR A 216 19.25 1.53 6.62
CA TYR A 216 19.22 2.84 5.99
C TYR A 216 20.54 3.60 6.16
N ARG A 217 21.11 3.62 7.39
CA ARG A 217 22.41 4.24 7.67
C ARG A 217 23.56 3.62 6.84
N GLU A 218 23.51 2.32 6.56
CA GLU A 218 24.50 1.68 5.69
C GLU A 218 24.30 2.06 4.21
N VAL A 219 23.06 2.21 3.78
CA VAL A 219 22.73 2.60 2.41
C VAL A 219 23.12 4.05 2.13
N GLU A 220 22.82 4.98 3.04
CA GLU A 220 23.16 6.40 2.86
C GLU A 220 24.68 6.69 2.82
N LYS A 221 25.51 5.79 3.38
CA LYS A 221 26.98 5.86 3.24
C LYS A 221 27.46 5.51 1.81
N LYS A 222 26.67 4.71 1.08
CA LYS A 222 27.04 4.16 -0.23
C LYS A 222 26.32 4.86 -1.41
N PHE A 223 25.16 5.42 -1.15
CA PHE A 223 24.31 6.02 -2.15
C PHE A 223 23.82 7.39 -1.71
N SER A 224 23.90 8.38 -2.59
CA SER A 224 23.47 9.74 -2.26
C SER A 224 21.97 9.90 -2.29
N VAL A 225 21.42 10.54 -1.25
CA VAL A 225 20.04 11.04 -1.25
C VAL A 225 19.97 12.21 -2.22
N TYR A 226 19.09 12.16 -3.21
CA TYR A 226 18.93 13.23 -4.18
C TYR A 226 17.65 14.07 -3.96
N ASP A 227 16.68 13.52 -3.22
CA ASP A 227 15.43 14.22 -2.91
C ASP A 227 14.86 13.70 -1.58
N THR A 228 14.05 14.52 -0.93
CA THR A 228 13.29 14.15 0.27
C THR A 228 11.83 14.49 0.05
N PHE A 229 10.97 13.48 0.16
CA PHE A 229 9.54 13.62 -0.07
C PHE A 229 8.78 13.16 1.18
N TYR A 230 8.12 14.11 1.85
CA TYR A 230 7.60 13.92 3.19
C TYR A 230 8.71 13.35 4.09
N ASN A 231 8.62 12.40 4.87
CA ASN A 231 9.73 11.85 5.65
C ASN A 231 10.48 10.69 4.95
N ALA A 232 10.31 10.57 3.63
CA ALA A 232 10.96 9.56 2.82
C ALA A 232 12.14 10.14 2.06
N GLN A 233 13.26 9.46 2.06
CA GLN A 233 14.43 9.80 1.28
C GLN A 233 14.42 9.02 -0.03
N ARG A 234 14.68 9.74 -1.14
CA ARG A 234 14.82 9.14 -2.47
C ARG A 234 16.28 8.94 -2.79
N ILE A 235 16.62 7.71 -3.09
CA ILE A 235 17.98 7.27 -3.44
C ILE A 235 17.90 6.54 -4.77
N ARG A 236 18.86 6.74 -5.66
CA ARG A 236 18.97 5.94 -6.88
C ARG A 236 19.89 4.75 -6.63
N MET A 237 19.32 3.54 -6.68
CA MET A 237 20.05 2.29 -6.49
C MET A 237 19.85 1.40 -7.72
N PHE A 238 20.95 0.88 -8.27
CA PHE A 238 20.93 0.00 -9.44
C PHE A 238 20.15 0.56 -10.66
N GLY A 239 20.20 1.90 -10.84
CA GLY A 239 19.46 2.58 -11.91
C GLY A 239 17.99 2.91 -11.59
N LYS A 240 17.42 2.36 -10.53
CA LYS A 240 16.02 2.54 -10.13
C LYS A 240 15.88 3.55 -8.97
N GLU A 241 14.77 4.28 -8.94
CA GLU A 241 14.39 5.10 -7.79
C GLU A 241 13.99 4.19 -6.62
N VAL A 242 14.60 4.37 -5.47
CA VAL A 242 14.25 3.70 -4.22
C VAL A 242 13.87 4.76 -3.18
N CYS A 243 12.62 4.70 -2.73
CA CYS A 243 12.08 5.58 -1.72
C CYS A 243 12.14 4.90 -0.35
N TRP A 244 12.98 5.42 0.54
CA TRP A 244 13.13 4.93 1.91
C TRP A 244 12.09 5.58 2.81
N TRP A 245 11.07 4.81 3.15
CA TRP A 245 9.84 5.30 3.76
C TRP A 245 9.74 4.90 5.24
N ARG A 246 9.82 5.88 6.14
CA ARG A 246 9.85 5.60 7.58
C ARG A 246 8.49 5.39 8.22
N THR A 247 7.46 6.04 7.76
CA THR A 247 6.18 6.00 8.45
C THR A 247 5.01 6.33 7.56
N VAL A 248 3.84 6.26 8.16
CA VAL A 248 2.57 6.68 7.62
C VAL A 248 2.29 8.17 7.88
N GLU A 249 3.27 8.98 8.25
CA GLU A 249 3.11 10.42 8.53
C GLU A 249 2.56 11.23 7.35
N THR A 250 2.69 10.70 6.14
CA THR A 250 1.99 11.24 4.96
C THR A 250 0.47 11.14 5.03
N THR A 251 -0.06 10.40 5.99
CA THR A 251 -1.49 10.21 6.14
C THR A 251 -2.22 11.42 6.70
N ALA A 252 -1.51 12.42 7.21
CA ALA A 252 -2.13 13.65 7.70
C ALA A 252 -3.02 14.35 6.65
N ASN A 253 -2.83 14.04 5.34
CA ASN A 253 -3.58 14.61 4.24
C ASN A 253 -4.38 13.56 3.45
N SER A 254 -4.69 12.40 4.03
CA SER A 254 -5.54 11.39 3.41
C SER A 254 -6.91 11.30 4.09
N ILE A 255 -7.93 10.98 3.28
CA ILE A 255 -9.24 10.59 3.79
C ILE A 255 -9.34 9.07 3.65
N ASN A 256 -9.78 8.40 4.70
CA ASN A 256 -9.87 6.96 4.74
C ASN A 256 -11.33 6.55 4.93
N TYR A 257 -11.88 5.90 3.92
CA TYR A 257 -13.17 5.24 3.98
C TYR A 257 -12.94 3.77 4.30
N PHE A 258 -13.71 3.22 5.23
CA PHE A 258 -13.76 1.80 5.54
C PHE A 258 -15.10 1.24 5.07
N THR A 259 -15.12 0.03 4.54
CA THR A 259 -16.31 -0.52 3.84
C THR A 259 -17.53 -0.79 4.73
N ASP A 260 -17.43 -0.61 6.04
CA ASP A 260 -18.57 -0.55 6.96
C ASP A 260 -19.26 0.83 7.02
N GLY A 261 -18.71 1.81 6.30
CA GLY A 261 -19.21 3.19 6.23
C GLY A 261 -18.51 4.19 7.13
N THR A 262 -17.47 3.78 7.87
CA THR A 262 -16.65 4.67 8.68
C THR A 262 -15.75 5.55 7.80
N ILE A 263 -15.64 6.84 8.10
CA ILE A 263 -14.76 7.79 7.42
C ILE A 263 -13.85 8.44 8.48
N SER A 264 -12.53 8.44 8.23
CA SER A 264 -11.52 8.95 9.15
C SER A 264 -10.40 9.70 8.45
N GLY A 265 -9.81 10.70 9.11
CA GLY A 265 -8.55 11.32 8.73
C GLY A 265 -7.33 10.43 9.05
N ASN A 266 -7.48 9.41 9.90
CA ASN A 266 -6.41 8.52 10.30
C ASN A 266 -6.33 7.31 9.39
N TYR A 267 -5.11 6.98 8.97
CA TYR A 267 -4.83 5.81 8.16
C TYR A 267 -4.77 4.54 9.01
N PHE A 268 -4.21 4.63 10.22
CA PHE A 268 -4.14 3.49 11.12
C PHE A 268 -5.53 3.01 11.49
N ILE A 269 -5.74 1.71 11.34
CA ILE A 269 -7.07 1.14 11.48
C ILE A 269 -7.57 1.22 12.92
N VAL A 270 -6.69 1.07 13.91
CA VAL A 270 -7.08 1.16 15.32
C VAL A 270 -7.59 2.57 15.65
N GLU A 271 -6.81 3.61 15.33
CA GLU A 271 -7.23 5.00 15.58
C GLU A 271 -8.38 5.42 14.67
N GLY A 272 -8.30 5.08 13.36
CA GLY A 272 -9.30 5.47 12.38
C GLY A 272 -10.63 4.73 12.55
N TYR A 273 -10.61 3.50 13.04
CA TYR A 273 -11.74 2.60 13.12
C TYR A 273 -12.33 2.51 14.53
N LEU A 274 -11.54 2.09 15.53
CA LEU A 274 -12.03 1.87 16.89
C LEU A 274 -12.48 3.15 17.59
N ASN A 275 -11.84 4.28 17.36
CA ASN A 275 -12.23 5.54 17.98
C ASN A 275 -13.60 6.03 17.49
N ASN A 276 -14.00 5.65 16.28
CA ASN A 276 -15.34 5.93 15.77
C ASN A 276 -16.36 4.88 16.22
N TYR A 277 -15.96 3.63 16.39
CA TYR A 277 -16.82 2.55 16.89
C TYR A 277 -17.27 2.79 18.34
N LYS A 278 -16.33 3.19 19.21
CA LYS A 278 -16.62 3.52 20.62
C LYS A 278 -17.48 4.78 20.83
N ARG A 279 -17.64 5.62 19.80
CA ARG A 279 -18.51 6.81 19.86
C ARG A 279 -19.95 6.51 19.41
N SER A 280 -20.19 5.33 18.86
CA SER A 280 -21.52 4.90 18.37
C SER A 280 -22.21 3.91 19.31
N GLU A 281 -21.55 3.47 20.38
CA GLU A 281 -22.12 2.80 21.54
C GLU A 281 -22.47 3.84 22.65
#